data_4a5825250de164a718e9239e57d2c305
#
_entry.id   4a5825250de164a718e9239e57d2c305
#
_cell.length_a   1.000
_cell.length_b   1.000
_cell.length_c   1.000
_cell.angle_alpha   90.00
_cell.angle_beta   90.00
_cell.angle_gamma   90.00
#
_symmetry.space_group_name_H-M   'P 1'
#
loop_
_entity.id
_entity.type
_entity.pdbx_description
1 polymer ?
#
loop_
_entity_poly.entity_id
_entity_poly.type
_entity_poly.pdbx_seq_one_letter_code
_entity_poly.pdbx_strand_id
1 'polypeptide(L)'
;MEISESTWAFIAKHRREDVRDVALHAKHDGDVDVPFALEQIAGWQRASLKLPDWASHDGLIFPPQVPMEQCSSQFTAQYKARLAQRLLAEEAVDDDSPTSLVDLTGGFGVDFSYMSRVFNRAIYVEQQSILCDIARHNFPILGLDHAEVINDDSTAVLDTLGRVSMIFLDPARRDDHGSRTYAIADCMPDVLTLKDMLLAKAPTVMVKLSPM
;
A
#
# COMPACT_ATOMS: atom_id res chain seq x y z
N MET A 1 11.91 -6.98 10.54
CA MET A 1 11.67 -8.43 10.37
C MET A 1 12.96 -9.01 9.80
N GLU A 2 13.62 -9.93 10.50
CA GLU A 2 14.88 -10.53 10.03
C GLU A 2 14.54 -11.89 9.41
N ILE A 3 14.79 -12.06 8.13
CA ILE A 3 14.47 -13.27 7.37
C ILE A 3 15.80 -13.90 6.94
N SER A 4 15.99 -15.20 7.25
CA SER A 4 17.24 -15.88 6.95
C SER A 4 17.50 -15.99 5.44
N GLU A 5 18.78 -16.04 5.05
CA GLU A 5 19.18 -16.24 3.64
C GLU A 5 18.65 -17.57 3.09
N SER A 6 18.60 -18.63 3.94
CA SER A 6 18.05 -19.92 3.57
C SER A 6 16.55 -19.83 3.26
N THR A 7 15.78 -19.03 4.00
CA THR A 7 14.36 -18.79 3.71
C THR A 7 14.17 -18.07 2.39
N TRP A 8 14.95 -17.02 2.11
CA TRP A 8 14.91 -16.33 0.83
C TRP A 8 15.31 -17.23 -0.36
N ALA A 9 16.34 -18.04 -0.18
CA ALA A 9 16.77 -19.02 -1.20
C ALA A 9 15.68 -20.05 -1.48
N PHE A 10 14.98 -20.52 -0.44
CA PHE A 10 13.86 -21.44 -0.59
C PHE A 10 12.71 -20.79 -1.37
N ILE A 11 12.31 -19.56 -1.03
CA ILE A 11 11.27 -18.81 -1.74
C ILE A 11 11.66 -18.65 -3.22
N ALA A 12 12.87 -18.18 -3.50
CA ALA A 12 13.33 -17.95 -4.86
C ALA A 12 13.32 -19.22 -5.72
N LYS A 13 13.70 -20.37 -5.11
CA LYS A 13 13.73 -21.66 -5.78
C LYS A 13 12.34 -22.17 -6.13
N HIS A 14 11.38 -22.02 -5.20
CA HIS A 14 10.06 -22.67 -5.28
C HIS A 14 8.92 -21.72 -5.70
N ARG A 15 9.16 -20.42 -5.88
CA ARG A 15 8.09 -19.43 -6.14
C ARG A 15 7.25 -19.69 -7.40
N ARG A 16 7.69 -20.57 -8.31
CA ARG A 16 6.96 -20.93 -9.55
C ARG A 16 6.30 -22.31 -9.49
N GLU A 17 6.48 -23.03 -8.39
CA GLU A 17 5.89 -24.35 -8.17
C GLU A 17 4.51 -24.21 -7.52
N ASP A 18 3.67 -25.24 -7.60
CA ASP A 18 2.41 -25.24 -6.86
C ASP A 18 2.67 -25.20 -5.35
N VAL A 19 2.10 -24.21 -4.66
CA VAL A 19 2.33 -23.99 -3.23
C VAL A 19 1.93 -25.22 -2.39
N ARG A 20 0.90 -25.97 -2.82
CA ARG A 20 0.44 -27.18 -2.10
C ARG A 20 1.45 -28.30 -2.23
N ASP A 21 2.02 -28.46 -3.41
CA ASP A 21 3.07 -29.45 -3.64
C ASP A 21 4.33 -29.10 -2.86
N VAL A 22 4.71 -27.82 -2.83
CA VAL A 22 5.83 -27.36 -2.00
C VAL A 22 5.57 -27.64 -0.53
N ALA A 23 4.35 -27.35 -0.03
CA ALA A 23 3.98 -27.59 1.37
C ALA A 23 4.04 -29.09 1.75
N LEU A 24 3.65 -29.98 0.84
CA LEU A 24 3.67 -31.43 1.08
C LEU A 24 5.09 -32.02 1.11
N HIS A 25 6.03 -31.40 0.38
CA HIS A 25 7.39 -31.93 0.24
C HIS A 25 8.44 -31.14 1.03
N ALA A 26 8.06 -29.98 1.60
CA ALA A 26 8.97 -29.17 2.40
C ALA A 26 9.42 -29.94 3.65
N LYS A 27 10.73 -30.13 3.78
CA LYS A 27 11.31 -30.69 5.00
C LYS A 27 11.45 -29.56 6.01
N HIS A 28 10.96 -29.77 7.22
CA HIS A 28 11.16 -28.87 8.35
C HIS A 28 12.57 -29.01 8.97
N ASP A 29 13.58 -29.18 8.10
CA ASP A 29 14.97 -29.32 8.49
C ASP A 29 15.74 -28.04 8.20
N GLY A 30 16.32 -27.44 9.25
CA GLY A 30 17.23 -26.32 9.11
C GLY A 30 16.61 -24.96 9.41
N ASP A 31 17.27 -23.92 8.91
CA ASP A 31 17.07 -22.49 9.20
C ASP A 31 16.00 -21.85 8.29
N VAL A 32 15.16 -22.65 7.63
CA VAL A 32 14.09 -22.17 6.75
C VAL A 32 12.79 -22.04 7.53
N ASP A 33 12.24 -20.82 7.57
CA ASP A 33 10.87 -20.59 8.03
C ASP A 33 9.89 -21.03 6.93
N VAL A 34 9.52 -22.30 6.93
CA VAL A 34 8.65 -22.89 5.91
C VAL A 34 7.27 -22.26 5.88
N PRO A 35 6.56 -22.03 7.02
CA PRO A 35 5.27 -21.32 7.00
C PRO A 35 5.35 -19.96 6.32
N PHE A 36 6.30 -19.11 6.72
CA PHE A 36 6.52 -17.81 6.10
C PHE A 36 6.86 -17.95 4.61
N ALA A 37 7.75 -18.85 4.24
CA ALA A 37 8.14 -19.09 2.86
C ALA A 37 6.95 -19.45 1.97
N LEU A 38 6.05 -20.32 2.42
CA LEU A 38 4.84 -20.69 1.68
C LEU A 38 3.88 -19.52 1.50
N GLU A 39 3.73 -18.67 2.52
CA GLU A 39 2.94 -17.43 2.40
C GLU A 39 3.55 -16.48 1.37
N GLN A 40 4.88 -16.31 1.37
CA GLN A 40 5.58 -15.47 0.40
C GLN A 40 5.51 -16.02 -1.03
N ILE A 41 5.62 -17.34 -1.21
CA ILE A 41 5.43 -17.98 -2.52
C ILE A 41 4.02 -17.72 -3.04
N ALA A 42 2.98 -17.94 -2.22
CA ALA A 42 1.60 -17.66 -2.59
C ALA A 42 1.37 -16.18 -2.88
N GLY A 43 1.97 -15.28 -2.09
CA GLY A 43 1.93 -13.84 -2.29
C GLY A 43 2.57 -13.43 -3.61
N TRP A 44 3.76 -13.92 -3.90
CA TRP A 44 4.48 -13.67 -5.15
C TRP A 44 3.69 -14.15 -6.38
N GLN A 45 3.09 -15.34 -6.31
CA GLN A 45 2.29 -15.89 -7.42
C GLN A 45 1.07 -15.01 -7.73
N ARG A 46 0.38 -14.50 -6.71
CA ARG A 46 -0.71 -13.54 -6.91
C ARG A 46 -0.18 -12.20 -7.45
N ALA A 47 0.94 -11.73 -6.91
CA ALA A 47 1.58 -10.50 -7.37
C ALA A 47 2.03 -10.60 -8.82
N SER A 48 2.54 -11.73 -9.28
CA SER A 48 2.98 -11.91 -10.67
C SER A 48 1.87 -11.67 -11.69
N LEU A 49 0.61 -11.87 -11.31
CA LEU A 49 -0.56 -11.63 -12.14
C LEU A 49 -1.13 -10.21 -11.97
N LYS A 50 -1.12 -9.69 -10.75
CA LYS A 50 -1.80 -8.43 -10.39
C LYS A 50 -0.86 -7.22 -10.39
N LEU A 51 0.41 -7.44 -10.05
CA LEU A 51 1.46 -6.45 -9.80
C LEU A 51 2.79 -6.93 -10.42
N PRO A 52 2.86 -7.15 -11.76
CA PRO A 52 4.04 -7.71 -12.39
C PRO A 52 5.33 -6.91 -12.16
N ASP A 53 5.26 -5.57 -12.07
CA ASP A 53 6.41 -4.73 -11.69
C ASP A 53 6.95 -5.11 -10.30
N TRP A 54 6.07 -5.21 -9.31
CA TRP A 54 6.47 -5.60 -7.96
C TRP A 54 7.07 -7.00 -7.94
N ALA A 55 6.44 -7.96 -8.64
CA ALA A 55 6.92 -9.34 -8.72
C ALA A 55 8.28 -9.48 -9.44
N SER A 56 8.73 -8.44 -10.16
CA SER A 56 10.04 -8.39 -10.80
C SER A 56 11.18 -8.04 -9.84
N HIS A 57 10.87 -7.48 -8.65
CA HIS A 57 11.84 -7.15 -7.62
C HIS A 57 12.00 -8.34 -6.67
N ASP A 58 13.24 -8.78 -6.48
CA ASP A 58 13.54 -9.79 -5.48
C ASP A 58 13.56 -9.16 -4.07
N GLY A 59 13.21 -9.95 -3.06
CA GLY A 59 13.25 -9.53 -1.66
C GLY A 59 12.02 -8.77 -1.16
N LEU A 60 11.00 -8.54 -1.99
CA LEU A 60 9.74 -7.97 -1.50
C LEU A 60 8.99 -8.93 -0.58
N ILE A 61 8.39 -8.38 0.46
CA ILE A 61 7.48 -9.09 1.37
C ILE A 61 6.04 -8.82 0.95
N PHE A 62 5.28 -9.90 0.76
CA PHE A 62 3.86 -9.85 0.44
C PHE A 62 3.03 -10.03 1.71
N PRO A 63 1.94 -9.27 1.88
CA PRO A 63 1.10 -9.35 3.06
C PRO A 63 0.25 -10.62 3.03
N PRO A 64 -0.42 -10.95 4.16
CA PRO A 64 -1.45 -11.96 4.20
C PRO A 64 -2.49 -11.81 3.09
N GLN A 65 -3.30 -12.85 2.88
CA GLN A 65 -4.19 -12.96 1.72
C GLN A 65 -5.12 -11.76 1.53
N VAL A 66 -5.76 -11.26 2.59
CA VAL A 66 -6.81 -10.22 2.48
C VAL A 66 -6.28 -8.89 1.95
N PRO A 67 -5.22 -8.28 2.51
CA PRO A 67 -4.64 -7.06 1.93
C PRO A 67 -4.16 -7.25 0.49
N MET A 68 -3.64 -8.44 0.15
CA MET A 68 -3.20 -8.74 -1.20
C MET A 68 -4.36 -8.82 -2.20
N GLU A 69 -5.51 -9.34 -1.79
CA GLU A 69 -6.71 -9.41 -2.63
C GLU A 69 -7.36 -8.03 -2.82
N GLN A 70 -7.39 -7.22 -1.77
CA GLN A 70 -8.06 -5.91 -1.76
C GLN A 70 -7.24 -4.80 -2.41
N CYS A 71 -5.91 -4.91 -2.48
CA CYS A 71 -5.09 -3.89 -3.10
C CYS A 71 -5.45 -3.66 -4.58
N SER A 72 -5.11 -2.51 -5.09
CA SER A 72 -5.27 -2.18 -6.51
C SER A 72 -4.45 -3.10 -7.42
N SER A 73 -4.88 -3.28 -8.65
CA SER A 73 -3.99 -3.81 -9.69
C SER A 73 -2.96 -2.76 -10.09
N GLN A 74 -1.85 -3.19 -10.65
CA GLN A 74 -0.84 -2.30 -11.21
C GLN A 74 -1.44 -1.28 -12.18
N PHE A 75 -2.32 -1.73 -13.08
CA PHE A 75 -2.97 -0.85 -14.04
C PHE A 75 -3.77 0.28 -13.37
N THR A 76 -4.57 -0.05 -12.33
CA THR A 76 -5.36 0.95 -11.61
C THR A 76 -4.52 1.88 -10.75
N ALA A 77 -3.40 1.39 -10.18
CA ALA A 77 -2.46 2.22 -9.43
C ALA A 77 -1.72 3.20 -10.36
N GLN A 78 -1.26 2.74 -11.51
CA GLN A 78 -0.65 3.60 -12.54
C GLN A 78 -1.64 4.63 -13.11
N TYR A 79 -2.91 4.27 -13.25
CA TYR A 79 -3.95 5.23 -13.66
C TYR A 79 -4.07 6.36 -12.64
N LYS A 80 -4.12 6.05 -11.35
CA LYS A 80 -4.18 7.04 -10.26
C LYS A 80 -2.94 7.94 -10.23
N ALA A 81 -1.75 7.37 -10.45
CA ALA A 81 -0.51 8.15 -10.54
C ALA A 81 -0.56 9.16 -11.70
N ARG A 82 -1.02 8.73 -12.89
CA ARG A 82 -1.21 9.65 -14.03
C ARG A 82 -2.26 10.72 -13.76
N LEU A 83 -3.33 10.37 -13.04
CA LEU A 83 -4.34 11.34 -12.64
C LEU A 83 -3.77 12.36 -11.66
N ALA A 84 -3.03 11.90 -10.63
CA ALA A 84 -2.34 12.78 -9.68
C ALA A 84 -1.38 13.73 -10.39
N GLN A 85 -0.55 13.24 -11.32
CA GLN A 85 0.37 14.06 -12.11
C GLN A 85 -0.36 15.16 -12.89
N ARG A 86 -1.50 14.83 -13.52
CA ARG A 86 -2.29 15.80 -14.28
C ARG A 86 -2.90 16.87 -13.36
N LEU A 87 -3.48 16.47 -12.22
CA LEU A 87 -4.06 17.40 -11.26
C LEU A 87 -3.01 18.34 -10.67
N LEU A 88 -1.82 17.84 -10.34
CA LEU A 88 -0.71 18.70 -9.90
C LEU A 88 -0.30 19.71 -10.97
N ALA A 89 -0.25 19.30 -12.24
CA ALA A 89 0.11 20.21 -13.33
C ALA A 89 -0.95 21.31 -13.57
N GLU A 90 -2.22 21.02 -13.29
CA GLU A 90 -3.31 22.00 -13.38
C GLU A 90 -3.26 23.03 -12.23
N GLU A 91 -2.74 22.63 -11.05
CA GLU A 91 -2.61 23.50 -9.87
C GLU A 91 -1.31 24.31 -9.85
N ALA A 92 -0.25 23.83 -10.49
CA ALA A 92 1.11 24.39 -10.46
C ALA A 92 1.27 25.70 -11.29
N VAL A 93 0.30 26.58 -11.29
CA VAL A 93 0.32 27.76 -12.18
C VAL A 93 1.40 28.80 -11.82
N ASP A 94 1.96 28.82 -10.58
CA ASP A 94 3.01 29.78 -10.19
C ASP A 94 3.84 29.38 -8.93
N ASP A 95 3.86 28.13 -8.48
CA ASP A 95 4.52 27.75 -7.23
C ASP A 95 5.62 26.68 -7.44
N ASP A 96 6.89 27.07 -7.26
CA ASP A 96 8.08 26.19 -7.23
C ASP A 96 8.21 25.39 -5.91
N SER A 97 7.20 25.40 -5.03
CA SER A 97 7.25 24.70 -3.75
C SER A 97 7.29 23.17 -3.95
N PRO A 98 8.01 22.44 -3.10
CA PRO A 98 8.07 20.99 -3.18
C PRO A 98 6.69 20.36 -3.01
N THR A 99 6.31 19.52 -3.97
CA THR A 99 5.02 18.82 -3.94
C THR A 99 5.02 17.69 -2.92
N SER A 100 3.88 17.46 -2.28
CA SER A 100 3.73 16.44 -1.25
C SER A 100 2.42 15.66 -1.35
N LEU A 101 2.53 14.33 -1.18
CA LEU A 101 1.41 13.39 -1.10
C LEU A 101 1.26 12.87 0.34
N VAL A 102 0.03 12.76 0.80
CA VAL A 102 -0.30 11.95 1.99
C VAL A 102 -1.34 10.92 1.60
N ASP A 103 -1.00 9.64 1.77
CA ASP A 103 -1.96 8.54 1.71
C ASP A 103 -2.39 8.20 3.14
N LEU A 104 -3.63 8.52 3.51
CA LEU A 104 -4.17 8.30 4.85
C LEU A 104 -4.68 6.87 5.09
N THR A 105 -4.62 6.02 4.07
CA THR A 105 -5.16 4.64 4.12
C THR A 105 -4.24 3.67 3.37
N GLY A 106 -2.97 3.71 3.70
CA GLY A 106 -1.88 3.10 2.92
C GLY A 106 -2.06 1.63 2.53
N GLY A 107 -2.64 0.80 3.40
CA GLY A 107 -2.89 -0.62 3.14
C GLY A 107 -1.61 -1.37 2.75
N PHE A 108 -1.63 -2.17 1.68
CA PHE A 108 -0.40 -2.80 1.18
C PHE A 108 0.57 -1.82 0.50
N GLY A 109 0.18 -0.57 0.25
CA GLY A 109 1.04 0.45 -0.32
C GLY A 109 1.13 0.44 -1.85
N VAL A 110 0.29 -0.32 -2.55
CA VAL A 110 0.35 -0.40 -4.02
C VAL A 110 0.02 0.94 -4.67
N ASP A 111 -1.10 1.57 -4.32
CA ASP A 111 -1.48 2.87 -4.85
C ASP A 111 -0.44 3.93 -4.50
N PHE A 112 -0.03 3.95 -3.24
CA PHE A 112 1.02 4.83 -2.75
C PHE A 112 2.31 4.71 -3.56
N SER A 113 2.78 3.48 -3.84
CA SER A 113 4.06 3.25 -4.51
C SER A 113 4.13 3.83 -5.92
N TYR A 114 3.02 3.91 -6.63
CA TYR A 114 2.96 4.52 -7.96
C TYR A 114 2.71 6.02 -7.88
N MET A 115 1.82 6.46 -6.99
CA MET A 115 1.47 7.88 -6.84
C MET A 115 2.64 8.69 -6.27
N SER A 116 3.33 8.18 -5.24
CA SER A 116 4.44 8.88 -4.59
C SER A 116 5.55 9.32 -5.54
N ARG A 117 5.74 8.60 -6.66
CA ARG A 117 6.79 8.89 -7.66
C ARG A 117 6.62 10.24 -8.38
N VAL A 118 5.43 10.84 -8.31
CA VAL A 118 5.16 12.15 -8.93
C VAL A 118 5.26 13.32 -7.95
N PHE A 119 5.65 13.03 -6.69
CA PHE A 119 5.79 14.01 -5.63
C PHE A 119 7.23 14.05 -5.10
N ASN A 120 7.65 15.21 -4.57
CA ASN A 120 8.95 15.38 -3.94
C ASN A 120 9.01 14.72 -2.56
N ARG A 121 7.89 14.72 -1.83
CA ARG A 121 7.73 14.07 -0.53
C ARG A 121 6.43 13.27 -0.50
N ALA A 122 6.47 12.09 0.11
CA ALA A 122 5.28 11.27 0.26
C ALA A 122 5.21 10.66 1.67
N ILE A 123 4.02 10.72 2.27
CA ILE A 123 3.72 10.18 3.60
C ILE A 123 2.68 9.07 3.43
N TYR A 124 3.04 7.89 3.89
CA TYR A 124 2.17 6.72 3.95
C TYR A 124 1.71 6.55 5.40
N VAL A 125 0.38 6.50 5.61
CA VAL A 125 -0.24 6.32 6.92
C VAL A 125 -1.04 5.03 6.93
N GLU A 126 -0.80 4.18 7.90
CA GLU A 126 -1.51 2.91 8.08
C GLU A 126 -1.56 2.53 9.57
N GLN A 127 -2.74 2.11 10.04
CA GLN A 127 -2.94 1.74 11.44
C GLN A 127 -2.41 0.33 11.78
N GLN A 128 -2.37 -0.58 10.81
CA GLN A 128 -1.89 -1.94 11.01
C GLN A 128 -0.35 -1.98 10.98
N SER A 129 0.28 -2.21 12.14
CA SER A 129 1.75 -2.21 12.27
C SER A 129 2.43 -3.19 11.32
N ILE A 130 1.82 -4.35 11.08
CA ILE A 130 2.37 -5.35 10.14
C ILE A 130 2.48 -4.81 8.70
N LEU A 131 1.51 -4.03 8.24
CA LEU A 131 1.55 -3.41 6.92
C LEU A 131 2.57 -2.27 6.87
N CYS A 132 2.73 -1.51 7.96
CA CYS A 132 3.79 -0.51 8.08
C CYS A 132 5.18 -1.14 8.04
N ASP A 133 5.39 -2.28 8.69
CA ASP A 133 6.67 -2.99 8.68
C ASP A 133 6.99 -3.54 7.28
N ILE A 134 5.98 -4.06 6.58
CA ILE A 134 6.10 -4.48 5.18
C ILE A 134 6.43 -3.27 4.28
N ALA A 135 5.75 -2.13 4.47
CA ALA A 135 6.01 -0.91 3.71
C ALA A 135 7.45 -0.40 3.93
N ARG A 136 7.92 -0.33 5.19
CA ARG A 136 9.31 0.06 5.52
C ARG A 136 10.35 -0.85 4.88
N HIS A 137 10.04 -2.14 4.73
CA HIS A 137 10.92 -3.10 4.06
C HIS A 137 10.87 -2.94 2.53
N ASN A 138 9.67 -2.81 1.96
CA ASN A 138 9.47 -2.84 0.52
C ASN A 138 9.81 -1.52 -0.18
N PHE A 139 9.53 -0.37 0.44
CA PHE A 139 9.67 0.93 -0.23
C PHE A 139 11.09 1.24 -0.69
N PRO A 140 12.15 0.97 0.10
CA PRO A 140 13.53 1.10 -0.39
C PRO A 140 13.83 0.21 -1.61
N ILE A 141 13.36 -1.05 -1.59
CA ILE A 141 13.53 -1.99 -2.72
C ILE A 141 12.83 -1.46 -3.99
N LEU A 142 11.69 -0.78 -3.81
CA LEU A 142 10.94 -0.15 -4.90
C LEU A 142 11.49 1.24 -5.31
N GLY A 143 12.58 1.69 -4.69
CA GLY A 143 13.21 3.00 -4.97
C GLY A 143 12.38 4.19 -4.47
N LEU A 144 11.68 4.03 -3.34
CA LEU A 144 10.86 5.07 -2.72
C LEU A 144 11.53 5.64 -1.45
N ASP A 145 12.79 6.04 -1.56
CA ASP A 145 13.60 6.55 -0.43
C ASP A 145 13.05 7.87 0.16
N HIS A 146 12.21 8.59 -0.59
CA HIS A 146 11.52 9.82 -0.17
C HIS A 146 10.20 9.57 0.59
N ALA A 147 9.82 8.30 0.78
CA ALA A 147 8.60 7.92 1.46
C ALA A 147 8.79 7.83 2.98
N GLU A 148 7.91 8.49 3.72
CA GLU A 148 7.81 8.39 5.17
C GLU A 148 6.67 7.45 5.55
N VAL A 149 6.92 6.49 6.46
CA VAL A 149 5.90 5.53 6.93
C VAL A 149 5.50 5.86 8.35
N ILE A 150 4.25 6.26 8.54
CA ILE A 150 3.62 6.56 9.83
C ILE A 150 2.66 5.43 10.21
N ASN A 151 2.88 4.82 11.37
CA ASN A 151 1.96 3.82 11.92
C ASN A 151 1.05 4.50 12.94
N ASP A 152 -0.08 5.00 12.48
CA ASP A 152 -1.04 5.70 13.32
C ASP A 152 -2.43 5.69 12.68
N ASP A 153 -3.43 6.18 13.42
CA ASP A 153 -4.77 6.44 12.91
C ASP A 153 -4.79 7.63 11.94
N SER A 154 -5.50 7.46 10.84
CA SER A 154 -5.61 8.48 9.78
C SER A 154 -6.16 9.83 10.28
N THR A 155 -7.12 9.81 11.22
CA THR A 155 -7.73 11.02 11.78
C THR A 155 -6.73 11.75 12.68
N ALA A 156 -6.00 11.01 13.52
CA ALA A 156 -4.97 11.59 14.39
C ALA A 156 -3.84 12.24 13.58
N VAL A 157 -3.40 11.61 12.50
CA VAL A 157 -2.41 12.19 11.59
C VAL A 157 -2.98 13.43 10.89
N LEU A 158 -4.21 13.37 10.40
CA LEU A 158 -4.86 14.49 9.71
C LEU A 158 -4.98 15.73 10.62
N ASP A 159 -5.28 15.56 11.91
CA ASP A 159 -5.38 16.66 12.88
C ASP A 159 -4.09 17.48 12.96
N THR A 160 -2.94 16.80 12.97
CA THR A 160 -1.61 17.42 13.12
C THR A 160 -0.93 17.75 11.79
N LEU A 161 -1.48 17.26 10.68
CA LEU A 161 -0.91 17.45 9.34
C LEU A 161 -0.86 18.93 8.96
N GLY A 162 0.30 19.37 8.44
CA GLY A 162 0.43 20.67 7.76
C GLY A 162 -0.28 20.68 6.40
N ARG A 163 -0.18 21.79 5.65
CA ARG A 163 -0.68 21.81 4.25
C ARG A 163 0.19 20.93 3.37
N VAL A 164 -0.45 20.20 2.48
CA VAL A 164 0.17 19.30 1.49
C VAL A 164 -0.46 19.52 0.12
N SER A 165 0.18 19.03 -0.94
CA SER A 165 -0.33 19.22 -2.30
C SER A 165 -1.51 18.28 -2.60
N MET A 166 -1.47 17.04 -2.10
CA MET A 166 -2.54 16.07 -2.33
C MET A 166 -2.73 15.14 -1.13
N ILE A 167 -3.98 14.84 -0.82
CA ILE A 167 -4.36 13.77 0.10
C ILE A 167 -5.07 12.67 -0.69
N PHE A 168 -4.68 11.42 -0.48
CA PHE A 168 -5.33 10.23 -1.02
C PHE A 168 -5.97 9.39 0.09
N LEU A 169 -7.14 8.81 -0.19
CA LEU A 169 -7.85 7.88 0.70
C LEU A 169 -8.48 6.73 -0.11
N ASP A 170 -8.35 5.52 0.40
CA ASP A 170 -9.11 4.32 -0.01
C ASP A 170 -9.82 3.74 1.22
N PRO A 171 -10.89 4.39 1.69
CA PRO A 171 -11.51 4.04 2.96
C PRO A 171 -12.13 2.64 2.92
N ALA A 172 -11.88 1.85 3.97
CA ALA A 172 -12.42 0.51 4.09
C ALA A 172 -13.93 0.51 4.24
N ARG A 173 -14.62 -0.36 3.49
CA ARG A 173 -16.08 -0.54 3.60
C ARG A 173 -16.43 -1.64 4.59
N ARG A 174 -16.23 -1.36 5.86
CA ARG A 174 -16.63 -2.26 6.95
C ARG A 174 -17.16 -1.43 8.10
N ASP A 175 -18.28 -1.89 8.65
CA ASP A 175 -18.79 -1.34 9.92
C ASP A 175 -17.90 -1.81 11.10
N ASP A 176 -18.19 -1.29 12.30
CA ASP A 176 -17.49 -1.65 13.54
C ASP A 176 -17.60 -3.16 13.88
N HIS A 177 -18.49 -3.88 13.21
CA HIS A 177 -18.71 -5.32 13.36
C HIS A 177 -18.04 -6.14 12.23
N GLY A 178 -17.34 -5.48 11.29
CA GLY A 178 -16.66 -6.12 10.16
C GLY A 178 -17.59 -6.52 9.01
N SER A 179 -18.87 -6.12 9.02
CA SER A 179 -19.82 -6.34 7.95
C SER A 179 -19.58 -5.37 6.79
N ARG A 180 -19.93 -5.78 5.58
CA ARG A 180 -19.78 -4.96 4.38
C ARG A 180 -20.83 -3.86 4.35
N THR A 181 -20.41 -2.60 4.24
CA THR A 181 -21.31 -1.45 4.13
C THR A 181 -21.47 -0.99 2.68
N TYR A 182 -22.55 -0.25 2.41
CA TYR A 182 -22.88 0.25 1.08
C TYR A 182 -22.90 1.78 1.01
N ALA A 183 -23.03 2.47 2.15
CA ALA A 183 -23.02 3.93 2.19
C ALA A 183 -21.59 4.48 2.38
N ILE A 184 -21.31 5.63 1.80
CA ILE A 184 -20.01 6.31 1.94
C ILE A 184 -19.77 6.73 3.40
N ALA A 185 -20.86 7.11 4.11
CA ALA A 185 -20.79 7.48 5.53
C ALA A 185 -20.35 6.34 6.46
N ASP A 186 -20.53 5.08 6.02
CA ASP A 186 -20.14 3.90 6.79
C ASP A 186 -18.71 3.43 6.48
N CYS A 187 -17.98 4.17 5.66
CA CYS A 187 -16.58 3.85 5.36
C CYS A 187 -15.66 4.32 6.49
N MET A 188 -14.57 3.60 6.69
CA MET A 188 -13.53 3.95 7.66
C MET A 188 -12.21 4.35 6.95
N PRO A 189 -11.73 5.58 7.13
CA PRO A 189 -12.36 6.71 7.83
C PRO A 189 -13.60 7.26 7.10
N ASP A 190 -14.53 7.88 7.86
CA ASP A 190 -15.70 8.55 7.28
C ASP A 190 -15.29 9.84 6.56
N VAL A 191 -15.18 9.74 5.24
CA VAL A 191 -14.75 10.85 4.38
C VAL A 191 -15.69 12.04 4.43
N LEU A 192 -16.99 11.82 4.65
CA LEU A 192 -18.00 12.90 4.70
C LEU A 192 -17.77 13.77 5.94
N THR A 193 -17.54 13.14 7.08
CA THR A 193 -17.21 13.85 8.33
C THR A 193 -15.86 14.57 8.25
N LEU A 194 -14.86 13.98 7.59
CA LEU A 194 -13.52 14.57 7.46
C LEU A 194 -13.39 15.59 6.33
N LYS A 195 -14.38 15.74 5.47
CA LYS A 195 -14.33 16.52 4.23
C LYS A 195 -13.75 17.93 4.41
N ASP A 196 -14.26 18.70 5.37
CA ASP A 196 -13.84 20.09 5.54
C ASP A 196 -12.39 20.18 6.02
N MET A 197 -11.96 19.26 6.88
CA MET A 197 -10.58 19.16 7.34
C MET A 197 -9.64 18.75 6.20
N LEU A 198 -10.00 17.76 5.39
CA LEU A 198 -9.24 17.33 4.23
C LEU A 198 -9.02 18.49 3.26
N LEU A 199 -10.08 19.24 2.91
CA LEU A 199 -10.00 20.38 2.00
C LEU A 199 -9.26 21.59 2.59
N ALA A 200 -9.20 21.71 3.91
CA ALA A 200 -8.37 22.73 4.57
C ALA A 200 -6.87 22.39 4.50
N LYS A 201 -6.51 21.11 4.41
CA LYS A 201 -5.11 20.63 4.42
C LYS A 201 -4.52 20.43 3.02
N ALA A 202 -5.34 20.19 2.02
CA ALA A 202 -4.87 19.98 0.64
C ALA A 202 -5.82 20.61 -0.39
N PRO A 203 -5.30 21.25 -1.44
CA PRO A 203 -6.13 21.73 -2.55
C PRO A 203 -6.76 20.56 -3.31
N THR A 204 -6.08 19.44 -3.42
CA THR A 204 -6.58 18.21 -4.06
C THR A 204 -6.76 17.08 -3.08
N VAL A 205 -7.97 16.53 -3.03
CA VAL A 205 -8.31 15.33 -2.27
C VAL A 205 -8.83 14.26 -3.23
N MET A 206 -8.11 13.13 -3.33
CA MET A 206 -8.50 12.00 -4.17
C MET A 206 -9.03 10.87 -3.30
N VAL A 207 -10.27 10.46 -3.51
CA VAL A 207 -10.91 9.36 -2.79
C VAL A 207 -11.21 8.22 -3.74
N LYS A 208 -10.69 7.03 -3.46
CA LYS A 208 -11.03 5.81 -4.17
C LYS A 208 -12.27 5.19 -3.52
N LEU A 209 -13.35 5.12 -4.26
CA LEU A 209 -14.56 4.43 -3.85
C LEU A 209 -14.81 3.26 -4.80
N SER A 210 -15.17 2.10 -4.25
CA SER A 210 -15.63 1.00 -5.10
C SER A 210 -17.06 1.27 -5.58
N PRO A 211 -17.47 0.79 -6.76
CA PRO A 211 -18.85 0.88 -7.22
C PRO A 211 -19.82 0.34 -6.16
N MET A 212 -20.88 1.10 -5.91
CA MET A 212 -21.98 0.71 -5.01
C MET A 212 -22.99 -0.14 -5.78
#